data_d307fba1f62ae73080ebf66edad7f4fd
#
_entry.id   d307fba1f62ae73080ebf66edad7f4fd
#
_cell.length_a   1.000
_cell.length_b   1.000
_cell.length_c   1.000
_cell.angle_alpha   90.00
_cell.angle_beta   90.00
_cell.angle_gamma   90.00
#
_symmetry.space_group_name_H-M   'P 1'
#
loop_
_entity.id
_entity.type
_entity.pdbx_description
1 polymer ?
#
loop_
_entity_poly.entity_id
_entity_poly.type
_entity_poly.pdbx_seq_one_letter_code
_entity_poly.pdbx_strand_id
1 'polypeptide(L)'
;ADSLYLKKLCEDGELGELYYGKAIALRRRAVPTWGVFLNEYEQGGGPLIDIGTHALDLTLWMMDNYKPKMVVGTTFEKLKNQKDCGNAWGDWDPEKFTVEDAAFGFIVMENGATIMLESSWALNIRNPKEAITMVCGTEGGADMFDGLNINFIKNGRQCVLKPDLDAGGVAFYDGDGDEDPSVLEARAWLDAVINDHEPR
;
A
#
# COMPACT_ATOMS: atom_id res chain seq x y z
N ALA A 1 -5.48 6.63 10.78
CA ALA A 1 -5.63 5.89 12.05
C ALA A 1 -5.06 4.49 11.92
N ASP A 2 -5.58 3.65 10.99
CA ASP A 2 -5.24 2.22 10.82
C ASP A 2 -3.73 1.96 10.70
N SER A 3 -3.07 2.69 9.81
CA SER A 3 -1.63 2.49 9.54
C SER A 3 -0.76 2.82 10.75
N LEU A 4 -1.09 3.88 11.49
CA LEU A 4 -0.35 4.26 12.71
C LEU A 4 -0.55 3.22 13.82
N TYR A 5 -1.76 2.72 13.98
CA TYR A 5 -2.05 1.69 14.97
C TYR A 5 -1.32 0.38 14.63
N LEU A 6 -1.39 -0.06 13.36
CA LEU A 6 -0.66 -1.25 12.92
C LEU A 6 0.86 -1.08 13.09
N LYS A 7 1.41 0.09 12.71
CA LYS A 7 2.85 0.37 12.90
C LYS A 7 3.26 0.23 14.36
N LYS A 8 2.45 0.77 15.27
CA LYS A 8 2.68 0.63 16.72
C LYS A 8 2.71 -0.83 17.16
N LEU A 9 1.77 -1.67 16.73
CA LEU A 9 1.78 -3.10 17.04
C LEU A 9 3.04 -3.82 16.54
N CYS A 10 3.50 -3.45 15.33
CA CYS A 10 4.74 -3.98 14.77
C CYS A 10 5.97 -3.58 15.61
N GLU A 11 6.06 -2.30 15.99
CA GLU A 11 7.16 -1.75 16.81
C GLU A 11 7.18 -2.32 18.23
N ASP A 12 6.01 -2.52 18.83
CA ASP A 12 5.88 -3.14 20.16
C ASP A 12 6.15 -4.66 20.13
N GLY A 13 6.33 -5.23 18.93
CA GLY A 13 6.64 -6.66 18.76
C GLY A 13 5.46 -7.59 19.00
N GLU A 14 4.23 -7.08 19.03
CA GLU A 14 3.03 -7.90 19.30
C GLU A 14 2.75 -8.94 18.20
N LEU A 15 3.25 -8.72 17.00
CA LEU A 15 3.14 -9.68 15.90
C LEU A 15 4.33 -10.65 15.82
N GLY A 16 5.34 -10.51 16.69
CA GLY A 16 6.58 -11.27 16.65
C GLY A 16 7.48 -10.87 15.47
N GLU A 17 8.33 -11.79 15.02
CA GLU A 17 9.20 -11.58 13.85
C GLU A 17 8.36 -11.54 12.57
N LEU A 18 8.35 -10.41 11.88
CA LEU A 18 7.67 -10.25 10.59
C LEU A 18 8.49 -10.89 9.47
N TYR A 19 7.98 -11.97 8.90
CA TYR A 19 8.69 -12.74 7.85
C TYR A 19 8.01 -12.73 6.49
N TYR A 20 6.75 -12.27 6.42
CA TYR A 20 6.00 -12.17 5.17
C TYR A 20 5.18 -10.88 5.11
N GLY A 21 5.25 -10.21 3.96
CA GLY A 21 4.44 -9.04 3.65
C GLY A 21 3.79 -9.15 2.28
N LYS A 22 2.68 -8.46 2.09
CA LYS A 22 2.01 -8.32 0.82
C LYS A 22 1.62 -6.86 0.60
N ALA A 23 2.20 -6.27 -0.44
CA ALA A 23 1.91 -4.92 -0.90
C ALA A 23 0.89 -4.98 -2.04
N ILE A 24 -0.28 -4.38 -1.88
CA ILE A 24 -1.40 -4.53 -2.82
C ILE A 24 -1.88 -3.16 -3.29
N ALA A 25 -1.78 -2.95 -4.60
CA ALA A 25 -2.23 -1.74 -5.29
C ALA A 25 -2.97 -2.14 -6.58
N LEU A 26 -4.15 -2.72 -6.43
CA LEU A 26 -4.92 -3.30 -7.53
C LEU A 26 -6.22 -2.53 -7.76
N ARG A 27 -6.37 -2.00 -8.97
CA ARG A 27 -7.62 -1.47 -9.52
C ARG A 27 -8.23 -2.44 -10.51
N ARG A 28 -9.55 -2.37 -10.69
CA ARG A 28 -10.25 -3.22 -11.65
C ARG A 28 -10.29 -2.58 -13.05
N ARG A 29 -10.66 -1.32 -13.14
CA ARG A 29 -10.73 -0.51 -14.36
C ARG A 29 -10.65 0.96 -13.96
N ALA A 30 -9.44 1.41 -13.63
CA ALA A 30 -9.19 2.78 -13.21
C ALA A 30 -7.79 3.23 -13.67
N VAL A 31 -7.60 3.18 -14.99
CA VAL A 31 -6.43 3.72 -15.68
C VAL A 31 -6.56 5.24 -15.71
N PRO A 32 -5.60 6.02 -15.20
CA PRO A 32 -5.64 7.48 -15.27
C PRO A 32 -5.43 7.94 -16.73
N THR A 33 -6.44 8.63 -17.27
CA THR A 33 -6.45 9.08 -18.67
C THR A 33 -6.09 10.55 -18.85
N TRP A 34 -5.69 11.21 -17.79
CA TRP A 34 -5.27 12.61 -17.76
C TRP A 34 -3.77 12.78 -17.52
N GLY A 35 -3.28 14.01 -17.74
CA GLY A 35 -1.88 14.34 -17.46
C GLY A 35 -0.91 13.49 -18.28
N VAL A 36 0.14 13.04 -17.63
CA VAL A 36 1.25 12.29 -18.24
C VAL A 36 1.32 10.82 -17.85
N PHE A 37 0.35 10.31 -17.11
CA PHE A 37 0.38 8.95 -16.53
C PHE A 37 0.63 7.84 -17.53
N LEU A 38 0.17 7.99 -18.77
CA LEU A 38 0.33 6.98 -19.82
C LEU A 38 1.64 7.11 -20.62
N ASN A 39 2.43 8.12 -20.35
CA ASN A 39 3.66 8.42 -21.07
C ASN A 39 4.88 8.00 -20.28
N GLU A 40 5.60 6.96 -20.74
CA GLU A 40 6.79 6.41 -20.07
C GLU A 40 7.89 7.47 -19.90
N TYR A 41 8.11 8.33 -20.91
CA TYR A 41 9.16 9.34 -20.86
C TYR A 41 8.93 10.40 -19.76
N GLU A 42 7.68 10.80 -19.56
CA GLU A 42 7.35 11.87 -18.62
C GLU A 42 7.02 11.33 -17.22
N GLN A 43 6.37 10.16 -17.13
CA GLN A 43 5.95 9.54 -15.86
C GLN A 43 7.01 8.58 -15.29
N GLY A 44 7.80 7.94 -16.15
CA GLY A 44 8.80 6.95 -15.77
C GLY A 44 8.31 5.51 -15.68
N GLY A 45 7.00 5.28 -15.64
CA GLY A 45 6.35 3.97 -15.57
C GLY A 45 4.87 4.08 -15.29
N GLY A 46 4.17 2.95 -15.28
CA GLY A 46 2.74 2.85 -15.08
C GLY A 46 2.33 2.63 -13.62
N PRO A 47 1.42 1.67 -13.35
CA PRO A 47 0.88 1.44 -12.01
C PRO A 47 1.93 1.09 -10.95
N LEU A 48 3.08 0.54 -11.34
CA LEU A 48 4.15 0.25 -10.39
C LEU A 48 4.64 1.53 -9.71
N ILE A 49 4.90 2.56 -10.49
CA ILE A 49 5.38 3.87 -9.98
C ILE A 49 4.23 4.68 -9.39
N ASP A 50 3.05 4.67 -10.01
CA ASP A 50 1.91 5.48 -9.57
C ASP A 50 1.33 4.98 -8.23
N ILE A 51 0.88 3.73 -8.17
CA ILE A 51 0.17 3.19 -7.00
C ILE A 51 0.93 2.08 -6.25
N GLY A 52 1.80 1.36 -6.95
CA GLY A 52 2.58 0.27 -6.36
C GLY A 52 3.57 0.76 -5.30
N THR A 53 4.15 1.94 -5.50
CA THR A 53 5.05 2.59 -4.55
C THR A 53 4.38 2.84 -3.20
N HIS A 54 3.13 3.28 -3.18
CA HIS A 54 2.39 3.52 -1.94
C HIS A 54 2.19 2.25 -1.11
N ALA A 55 1.79 1.15 -1.77
CA ALA A 55 1.59 -0.13 -1.09
C ALA A 55 2.92 -0.76 -0.64
N LEU A 56 3.96 -0.63 -1.46
CA LEU A 56 5.30 -1.14 -1.14
C LEU A 56 5.91 -0.38 0.03
N ASP A 57 5.87 0.95 -0.01
CA ASP A 57 6.37 1.81 1.07
C ASP A 57 5.67 1.49 2.39
N LEU A 58 4.33 1.43 2.39
CA LEU A 58 3.55 1.04 3.56
C LEU A 58 3.99 -0.33 4.12
N THR A 59 4.23 -1.31 3.26
CA THR A 59 4.64 -2.65 3.68
C THR A 59 6.06 -2.65 4.27
N LEU A 60 7.01 -1.98 3.62
CA LEU A 60 8.39 -1.83 4.10
C LEU A 60 8.42 -1.09 5.44
N TRP A 61 7.60 -0.04 5.58
CA TRP A 61 7.47 0.71 6.82
C TRP A 61 6.92 -0.14 7.97
N MET A 62 5.87 -0.95 7.71
CA MET A 62 5.36 -1.88 8.74
C MET A 62 6.41 -2.88 9.18
N MET A 63 7.19 -3.41 8.24
CA MET A 63 8.23 -4.42 8.51
C MET A 63 9.55 -3.82 9.04
N ASP A 64 9.69 -2.49 9.04
CA ASP A 64 10.94 -1.76 9.32
C ASP A 64 12.15 -2.36 8.58
N ASN A 65 11.96 -2.68 7.30
CA ASN A 65 12.94 -3.44 6.54
C ASN A 65 13.04 -2.92 5.10
N TYR A 66 14.12 -2.19 4.80
CA TYR A 66 14.40 -1.56 3.51
C TYR A 66 15.62 -2.18 2.80
N LYS A 67 16.02 -3.41 3.16
CA LYS A 67 17.21 -4.06 2.61
C LYS A 67 16.85 -5.28 1.76
N PRO A 68 16.50 -5.07 0.46
CA PRO A 68 16.23 -6.19 -0.43
C PRO A 68 17.52 -6.91 -0.80
N LYS A 69 17.48 -8.26 -0.77
CA LYS A 69 18.55 -9.14 -1.22
C LYS A 69 18.33 -9.59 -2.67
N MET A 70 17.09 -9.84 -3.04
CA MET A 70 16.71 -10.32 -4.37
C MET A 70 15.33 -9.79 -4.74
N VAL A 71 15.20 -9.35 -5.98
CA VAL A 71 13.92 -8.92 -6.55
C VAL A 71 13.73 -9.67 -7.87
N VAL A 72 12.56 -10.28 -8.03
CA VAL A 72 12.11 -10.88 -9.29
C VAL A 72 10.73 -10.35 -9.60
N GLY A 73 10.50 -9.89 -10.81
CA GLY A 73 9.21 -9.33 -11.18
C GLY A 73 8.91 -9.43 -12.66
N THR A 74 7.68 -9.15 -13.00
CA THR A 74 7.18 -9.09 -14.38
C THR A 74 6.28 -7.88 -14.55
N THR A 75 6.33 -7.29 -15.73
CA THR A 75 5.42 -6.24 -16.16
C THR A 75 4.59 -6.69 -17.36
N PHE A 76 3.43 -6.09 -17.53
CA PHE A 76 2.51 -6.42 -18.61
C PHE A 76 1.95 -5.17 -19.27
N GLU A 77 1.80 -5.25 -20.59
CA GLU A 77 1.12 -4.27 -21.44
C GLU A 77 -0.01 -4.99 -22.21
N LYS A 78 -1.08 -5.33 -21.50
CA LYS A 78 -2.15 -6.18 -22.07
C LYS A 78 -3.41 -5.43 -22.47
N LEU A 79 -3.59 -4.21 -21.97
CA LEU A 79 -4.85 -3.51 -22.05
C LEU A 79 -4.85 -2.35 -23.06
N LYS A 80 -3.69 -1.82 -23.41
CA LYS A 80 -3.60 -0.60 -24.22
C LYS A 80 -4.40 -0.62 -25.53
N ASN A 81 -4.52 -1.79 -26.17
CA ASN A 81 -5.26 -1.96 -27.44
C ASN A 81 -6.70 -2.43 -27.26
N GLN A 82 -7.19 -2.56 -26.02
CA GLN A 82 -8.58 -2.95 -25.78
C GLN A 82 -9.53 -1.80 -26.09
N LYS A 83 -10.64 -2.15 -26.76
CA LYS A 83 -11.78 -1.25 -26.98
C LYS A 83 -12.85 -1.56 -25.93
N ASP A 84 -13.69 -0.58 -25.64
CA ASP A 84 -14.80 -0.72 -24.70
C ASP A 84 -14.37 -1.32 -23.34
N CYS A 85 -13.26 -0.85 -22.81
CA CYS A 85 -12.62 -1.44 -21.63
C CYS A 85 -13.30 -1.14 -20.29
N GLY A 86 -14.37 -0.31 -20.31
CA GLY A 86 -15.15 0.02 -19.10
C GLY A 86 -14.33 0.79 -18.05
N ASN A 87 -13.41 1.65 -18.49
CA ASN A 87 -12.57 2.43 -17.61
C ASN A 87 -13.37 3.53 -16.89
N ALA A 88 -13.11 3.72 -15.59
CA ALA A 88 -13.82 4.68 -14.75
C ALA A 88 -13.67 6.13 -15.20
N TRP A 89 -12.55 6.45 -15.87
CA TRP A 89 -12.20 7.80 -16.31
C TRP A 89 -12.18 7.98 -17.84
N GLY A 90 -12.98 7.16 -18.53
CA GLY A 90 -13.11 7.19 -19.97
C GLY A 90 -12.01 6.41 -20.70
N ASP A 91 -12.10 6.44 -22.03
CA ASP A 91 -11.18 5.72 -22.90
C ASP A 91 -9.82 6.41 -22.97
N TRP A 92 -8.78 5.64 -23.18
CA TRP A 92 -7.44 6.12 -23.46
C TRP A 92 -7.09 6.03 -24.94
N ASP A 93 -6.07 6.77 -25.35
CA ASP A 93 -5.48 6.68 -26.67
C ASP A 93 -4.38 5.58 -26.64
N PRO A 94 -4.56 4.47 -27.38
CA PRO A 94 -3.57 3.40 -27.40
C PRO A 94 -2.17 3.83 -27.87
N GLU A 95 -2.08 4.87 -28.72
CA GLU A 95 -0.80 5.38 -29.22
C GLU A 95 -0.02 6.15 -28.15
N LYS A 96 -0.73 6.68 -27.15
CA LYS A 96 -0.14 7.41 -26.03
C LYS A 96 0.12 6.53 -24.80
N PHE A 97 -0.38 5.31 -24.79
CA PHE A 97 -0.21 4.38 -23.69
C PHE A 97 1.09 3.57 -23.86
N THR A 98 2.18 4.08 -23.31
CA THR A 98 3.54 3.54 -23.51
C THR A 98 4.12 2.90 -22.24
N VAL A 99 3.38 2.91 -21.13
CA VAL A 99 3.78 2.29 -19.85
C VAL A 99 3.15 0.91 -19.68
N GLU A 100 3.60 0.16 -18.68
CA GLU A 100 2.96 -1.08 -18.26
C GLU A 100 1.57 -0.80 -17.68
N ASP A 101 0.65 -1.78 -17.78
CA ASP A 101 -0.69 -1.74 -17.15
C ASP A 101 -0.79 -2.61 -15.88
N ALA A 102 0.21 -3.47 -15.68
CA ALA A 102 0.34 -4.30 -14.48
C ALA A 102 1.80 -4.67 -14.21
N ALA A 103 2.15 -4.79 -12.93
CA ALA A 103 3.44 -5.26 -12.45
C ALA A 103 3.25 -6.16 -11.22
N PHE A 104 3.99 -7.27 -11.18
CA PHE A 104 3.98 -8.21 -10.06
C PHE A 104 5.40 -8.53 -9.65
N GLY A 105 5.67 -8.52 -8.35
CA GLY A 105 7.01 -8.71 -7.80
C GLY A 105 7.07 -9.70 -6.64
N PHE A 106 8.21 -10.36 -6.55
CA PHE A 106 8.61 -11.20 -5.43
C PHE A 106 9.94 -10.66 -4.90
N ILE A 107 9.98 -10.26 -3.65
CA ILE A 107 11.11 -9.60 -3.02
C ILE A 107 11.56 -10.44 -1.83
N VAL A 108 12.83 -10.83 -1.80
CA VAL A 108 13.45 -11.46 -0.63
C VAL A 108 14.34 -10.43 0.03
N MET A 109 14.13 -10.18 1.32
CA MET A 109 14.88 -9.24 2.12
C MET A 109 16.16 -9.88 2.66
N GLU A 110 17.15 -9.08 3.12
CA GLU A 110 18.41 -9.61 3.65
C GLU A 110 18.21 -10.52 4.89
N ASN A 111 17.23 -10.22 5.73
CA ASN A 111 16.88 -11.05 6.88
C ASN A 111 16.08 -12.32 6.54
N GLY A 112 15.79 -12.55 5.25
CA GLY A 112 15.03 -13.71 4.77
C GLY A 112 13.52 -13.48 4.68
N ALA A 113 12.99 -12.36 5.15
CA ALA A 113 11.59 -12.03 4.97
C ALA A 113 11.24 -11.88 3.48
N THR A 114 9.99 -12.12 3.14
CA THR A 114 9.51 -12.09 1.75
C THR A 114 8.36 -11.11 1.60
N ILE A 115 8.38 -10.32 0.53
CA ILE A 115 7.29 -9.40 0.17
C ILE A 115 6.78 -9.75 -1.23
N MET A 116 5.46 -9.89 -1.36
CA MET A 116 4.77 -9.96 -2.63
C MET A 116 4.24 -8.58 -2.99
N LEU A 117 4.54 -8.13 -4.20
CA LEU A 117 4.03 -6.86 -4.73
C LEU A 117 3.05 -7.13 -5.87
N GLU A 118 1.87 -6.54 -5.79
CA GLU A 118 0.84 -6.58 -6.82
C GLU A 118 0.41 -5.16 -7.16
N SER A 119 0.62 -4.73 -8.40
CA SER A 119 0.23 -3.41 -8.86
C SER A 119 -0.43 -3.48 -10.24
N SER A 120 -1.62 -2.90 -10.38
CA SER A 120 -2.30 -2.79 -11.67
C SER A 120 -3.39 -1.72 -11.63
N TRP A 121 -3.51 -0.94 -12.70
CA TRP A 121 -4.63 -0.03 -12.89
C TRP A 121 -5.90 -0.73 -13.38
N ALA A 122 -5.76 -1.91 -13.99
CA ALA A 122 -6.88 -2.58 -14.62
C ALA A 122 -6.68 -4.09 -14.67
N LEU A 123 -7.04 -4.77 -13.61
CA LEU A 123 -6.98 -6.22 -13.53
C LEU A 123 -8.41 -6.80 -13.51
N ASN A 124 -8.64 -7.94 -14.18
CA ASN A 124 -9.93 -8.61 -14.19
C ASN A 124 -10.21 -9.34 -12.87
N ILE A 125 -10.38 -8.57 -11.81
CA ILE A 125 -10.64 -9.05 -10.45
C ILE A 125 -11.99 -8.55 -9.94
N ARG A 126 -12.56 -9.26 -8.98
CA ARG A 126 -13.84 -8.87 -8.37
C ARG A 126 -13.66 -7.78 -7.31
N ASN A 127 -12.67 -7.94 -6.45
CA ASN A 127 -12.46 -7.11 -5.27
C ASN A 127 -11.13 -6.37 -5.39
N PRO A 128 -11.10 -5.18 -6.00
CA PRO A 128 -9.90 -4.36 -6.06
C PRO A 128 -9.53 -3.87 -4.65
N LYS A 129 -8.23 -3.78 -4.40
CA LYS A 129 -7.67 -3.23 -3.17
C LYS A 129 -6.48 -2.36 -3.52
N GLU A 130 -6.47 -1.13 -3.06
CA GLU A 130 -5.44 -0.17 -3.40
C GLU A 130 -4.81 0.41 -2.14
N ALA A 131 -3.48 0.56 -2.19
CA ALA A 131 -2.65 1.11 -1.13
C ALA A 131 -2.85 0.41 0.23
N ILE A 132 -2.90 -0.92 0.22
CA ILE A 132 -3.03 -1.72 1.44
C ILE A 132 -1.85 -2.68 1.62
N THR A 133 -1.65 -3.09 2.86
CA THR A 133 -0.67 -4.11 3.23
C THR A 133 -1.31 -5.27 3.98
N MET A 134 -0.65 -6.42 3.92
CA MET A 134 -0.82 -7.53 4.83
C MET A 134 0.56 -7.92 5.36
N VAL A 135 0.68 -8.15 6.64
CA VAL A 135 1.92 -8.60 7.28
C VAL A 135 1.67 -9.82 8.16
N CYS A 136 2.59 -10.77 8.13
CA CYS A 136 2.54 -11.97 8.97
C CYS A 136 3.82 -12.09 9.78
N GLY A 137 3.65 -12.26 11.06
CA GLY A 137 4.71 -12.52 12.02
C GLY A 137 4.54 -13.86 12.72
N THR A 138 5.48 -14.20 13.61
CA THR A 138 5.51 -15.47 14.32
C THR A 138 4.45 -15.56 15.42
N GLU A 139 4.00 -14.44 15.98
CA GLU A 139 3.00 -14.37 17.05
C GLU A 139 1.63 -13.91 16.55
N GLY A 140 1.58 -13.25 15.41
CA GLY A 140 0.35 -12.76 14.80
C GLY A 140 0.56 -12.20 13.41
N GLY A 141 -0.51 -11.65 12.85
CA GLY A 141 -0.48 -10.96 11.57
C GLY A 141 -1.54 -9.89 11.50
N ALA A 142 -1.51 -9.10 10.45
CA ALA A 142 -2.54 -8.10 10.21
C ALA A 142 -2.80 -7.93 8.72
N ASP A 143 -4.00 -7.52 8.38
CA ASP A 143 -4.38 -7.16 7.03
C ASP A 143 -5.34 -5.96 7.01
N MET A 144 -5.40 -5.31 5.83
CA MET A 144 -6.25 -4.14 5.59
C MET A 144 -7.32 -4.41 4.52
N PHE A 145 -7.78 -5.66 4.35
CA PHE A 145 -8.70 -6.00 3.26
C PHE A 145 -10.10 -5.40 3.41
N ASP A 146 -10.60 -5.27 4.62
CA ASP A 146 -11.90 -4.66 4.95
C ASP A 146 -11.83 -3.83 6.24
N GLY A 147 -10.91 -2.87 6.27
CA GLY A 147 -10.41 -2.19 7.45
C GLY A 147 -9.27 -2.99 8.07
N LEU A 148 -8.72 -2.51 9.17
CA LEU A 148 -7.64 -3.18 9.88
C LEU A 148 -8.15 -4.39 10.65
N ASN A 149 -7.57 -5.55 10.38
CA ASN A 149 -7.80 -6.80 11.11
C ASN A 149 -6.47 -7.28 11.71
N ILE A 150 -6.46 -7.64 12.98
CA ILE A 150 -5.33 -8.25 13.66
C ILE A 150 -5.65 -9.74 13.89
N ASN A 151 -4.80 -10.61 13.36
CA ASN A 151 -5.00 -12.06 13.34
C ASN A 151 -4.05 -12.73 14.34
N PHE A 152 -4.56 -13.51 15.27
CA PHE A 152 -3.75 -14.16 16.33
C PHE A 152 -4.39 -15.44 16.83
N ILE A 153 -3.64 -16.18 17.67
CA ILE A 153 -4.14 -17.37 18.37
C ILE A 153 -4.36 -17.06 19.85
N LYS A 154 -5.55 -17.36 20.35
CA LYS A 154 -5.87 -17.24 21.76
C LYS A 154 -6.56 -18.51 22.27
N ASN A 155 -6.03 -19.09 23.34
CA ASN A 155 -6.57 -20.33 23.92
C ASN A 155 -6.73 -21.46 22.88
N GLY A 156 -5.77 -21.61 21.96
CA GLY A 156 -5.79 -22.61 20.89
C GLY A 156 -6.83 -22.35 19.79
N ARG A 157 -7.34 -21.13 19.67
CA ARG A 157 -8.32 -20.73 18.64
C ARG A 157 -7.80 -19.54 17.83
N GLN A 158 -8.09 -19.59 16.54
CA GLN A 158 -7.89 -18.43 15.64
C GLN A 158 -8.84 -17.32 16.04
N CYS A 159 -8.31 -16.13 16.23
CA CYS A 159 -9.07 -14.92 16.57
C CYS A 159 -8.72 -13.80 15.61
N VAL A 160 -9.70 -12.94 15.35
CA VAL A 160 -9.54 -11.69 14.64
C VAL A 160 -10.01 -10.57 15.56
N LEU A 161 -9.16 -9.58 15.73
CA LEU A 161 -9.50 -8.33 16.42
C LEU A 161 -9.65 -7.22 15.37
N LYS A 162 -10.77 -6.54 15.38
CA LYS A 162 -10.97 -5.27 14.69
C LYS A 162 -10.86 -4.16 15.73
N PRO A 163 -9.80 -3.35 15.71
CA PRO A 163 -9.69 -2.24 16.63
C PRO A 163 -10.74 -1.19 16.29
N ASP A 164 -11.37 -0.63 17.32
CA ASP A 164 -12.24 0.52 17.17
C ASP A 164 -11.38 1.79 17.23
N LEU A 165 -11.00 2.29 16.07
CA LEU A 165 -10.10 3.44 15.93
C LEU A 165 -10.86 4.77 15.78
N ASP A 166 -12.18 4.71 15.63
CA ASP A 166 -13.06 5.88 15.50
C ASP A 166 -13.66 6.30 16.84
N ALA A 167 -13.60 5.42 17.83
CA ALA A 167 -14.16 5.67 19.16
C ALA A 167 -13.19 6.44 20.04
N GLY A 168 -13.10 7.72 19.84
CA GLY A 168 -12.82 8.62 20.96
C GLY A 168 -13.90 8.44 22.02
N GLY A 169 -13.68 7.60 23.02
CA GLY A 169 -14.70 7.25 24.04
C GLY A 169 -15.24 8.41 24.84
N VAL A 170 -14.87 9.65 24.56
CA VAL A 170 -15.42 10.90 25.09
C VAL A 170 -15.26 11.97 24.03
N ALA A 171 -16.35 12.50 23.53
CA ALA A 171 -16.39 13.55 22.50
C ALA A 171 -15.57 14.83 22.78
N PHE A 172 -15.01 14.99 23.97
CA PHE A 172 -14.11 16.08 24.34
C PHE A 172 -12.62 15.76 24.17
N TYR A 173 -12.27 14.51 23.80
CA TYR A 173 -10.90 14.05 23.59
C TYR A 173 -10.65 13.62 22.15
N ASP A 174 -11.60 13.83 21.25
CA ASP A 174 -11.32 13.86 19.83
C ASP A 174 -10.46 15.08 19.58
N GLY A 175 -9.19 14.97 19.96
CA GLY A 175 -8.19 15.92 19.58
C GLY A 175 -8.20 15.96 18.06
N ASP A 176 -8.37 17.14 17.49
CA ASP A 176 -8.23 17.57 16.09
C ASP A 176 -8.22 16.44 15.01
N GLY A 177 -9.13 15.45 15.16
CA GLY A 177 -9.16 14.21 14.40
C GLY A 177 -9.56 14.32 12.93
N ASP A 178 -9.85 15.53 12.45
CA ASP A 178 -10.26 15.79 11.06
C ASP A 178 -9.26 16.67 10.29
N GLU A 179 -8.00 16.72 10.71
CA GLU A 179 -7.02 17.45 9.92
C GLU A 179 -6.68 16.64 8.65
N ASP A 180 -6.80 17.28 7.49
CA ASP A 180 -6.48 16.68 6.20
C ASP A 180 -5.06 16.07 6.22
N PRO A 181 -4.88 14.79 5.81
CA PRO A 181 -3.57 14.12 5.79
C PRO A 181 -2.49 14.93 5.08
N SER A 182 -2.83 15.68 4.03
CA SER A 182 -1.89 16.55 3.31
C SER A 182 -1.40 17.73 4.15
N VAL A 183 -2.23 18.23 5.06
CA VAL A 183 -1.83 19.29 6.02
C VAL A 183 -0.88 18.71 7.07
N LEU A 184 -1.14 17.49 7.55
CA LEU A 184 -0.26 16.81 8.50
C LEU A 184 1.11 16.52 7.87
N GLU A 185 1.13 16.05 6.62
CA GLU A 185 2.36 15.82 5.85
C GLU A 185 3.16 17.13 5.67
N ALA A 186 2.50 18.19 5.20
CA ALA A 186 3.14 19.49 5.01
C ALA A 186 3.70 20.04 6.33
N ARG A 187 2.99 19.87 7.45
CA ARG A 187 3.45 20.30 8.77
C ARG A 187 4.67 19.50 9.23
N ALA A 188 4.65 18.18 9.07
CA ALA A 188 5.78 17.31 9.43
C ALA A 188 7.03 17.67 8.60
N TRP A 189 6.86 17.93 7.31
CA TRP A 189 7.94 18.39 6.44
C TRP A 189 8.51 19.74 6.87
N LEU A 190 7.64 20.72 7.13
CA LEU A 190 8.06 22.04 7.59
C LEU A 190 8.78 21.98 8.93
N ASP A 191 8.30 21.16 9.86
CA ASP A 191 8.93 20.94 11.16
C ASP A 191 10.35 20.37 10.99
N ALA A 192 10.52 19.38 10.12
CA ALA A 192 11.82 18.79 9.81
C ALA A 192 12.79 19.85 9.23
N VAL A 193 12.32 20.69 8.31
CA VAL A 193 13.13 21.75 7.69
C VAL A 193 13.50 22.85 8.71
N ILE A 194 12.55 23.28 9.54
CA ILE A 194 12.76 24.37 10.51
C ILE A 194 13.72 23.93 11.63
N ASN A 195 13.58 22.70 12.08
CA ASN A 195 14.33 22.17 13.23
C ASN A 195 15.53 21.30 12.83
N ASP A 196 15.85 21.21 11.53
CA ASP A 196 17.00 20.48 10.97
C ASP A 196 17.09 19.03 11.46
N HIS A 197 15.99 18.29 11.33
CA HIS A 197 15.95 16.85 11.62
C HIS A 197 15.38 16.05 10.46
N GLU A 198 15.62 14.74 10.45
CA GLU A 198 15.06 13.83 9.44
C GLU A 198 13.52 13.87 9.49
N PRO A 199 12.83 14.00 8.34
CA PRO A 199 11.38 13.87 8.27
C PRO A 199 10.94 12.46 8.66
N ARG A 200 9.77 12.37 9.25
CA ARG A 200 9.19 11.10 9.68
C ARG A 200 8.36 10.47 8.58
#